data_0539ccc4fb7fe93dfacd028c65a5796d
#
_entry.id   0539ccc4fb7fe93dfacd028c65a5796d
#
_cell.length_a   1.000
_cell.length_b   1.000
_cell.length_c   1.000
_cell.angle_alpha   90.00
_cell.angle_beta   90.00
_cell.angle_gamma   90.00
#
_symmetry.space_group_name_H-M   'P 1'
#
loop_
_entity.id
_entity.type
_entity.pdbx_description
1 polymer ?
#
loop_
_entity_poly.entity_id
_entity_poly.type
_entity_poly.pdbx_seq_one_letter_code
_entity_poly.pdbx_strand_id
1 'polypeptide(L)'
;MFIYSGGENKNMPAQIKYELVDDLKAKLVNTKAVFVGEYRGITVAQSTSLRKKVREAGGELKVSKNTLFAIAMKEAGLNALPEDMMKGPNIFAICYDDPVAVAKVLKEYVSDKTQKAFVLKGGLLEKQQLNLAQLMALADLPSKEVMRGQVVRTIAAPLSGLVNVLAGTMRNFVTCLDQIRAKKAESEGSAA
;
A
#
# COMPACT_ATOMS: atom_id res chain seq x y z
N MET A 1 19.99 26.09 20.08
CA MET A 1 21.02 25.39 20.87
C MET A 1 20.28 24.44 21.83
N PHE A 2 19.90 23.26 21.37
CA PHE A 2 19.19 22.28 22.20
C PHE A 2 20.18 21.18 22.60
N ILE A 3 20.48 21.17 23.89
CA ILE A 3 21.35 20.20 24.55
C ILE A 3 20.55 18.87 24.64
N TYR A 4 20.97 17.88 23.90
CA TYR A 4 20.50 16.50 24.07
C TYR A 4 21.19 15.89 25.30
N SER A 5 20.54 15.99 26.45
CA SER A 5 20.86 15.20 27.65
C SER A 5 20.06 13.91 27.57
N GLY A 6 20.73 12.78 27.43
CA GLY A 6 20.04 11.50 27.62
C GLY A 6 20.76 10.30 27.03
N GLY A 7 21.47 9.55 27.88
CA GLY A 7 21.73 8.14 27.73
C GLY A 7 22.86 7.72 26.77
N GLU A 8 24.05 7.67 27.29
CA GLU A 8 25.22 7.07 26.64
C GLU A 8 24.98 5.58 26.27
N ASN A 9 24.70 5.31 25.00
CA ASN A 9 24.88 3.99 24.43
C ASN A 9 26.30 3.88 23.85
N LYS A 10 27.18 3.23 24.59
CA LYS A 10 28.62 3.14 24.47
C LYS A 10 29.23 2.48 23.21
N ASN A 11 28.45 2.17 22.15
CA ASN A 11 28.96 1.32 21.08
C ASN A 11 29.10 1.96 19.70
N MET A 12 28.93 3.27 19.55
CA MET A 12 29.11 3.95 18.24
C MET A 12 29.70 5.33 18.42
N PRO A 13 30.76 5.73 17.69
CA PRO A 13 31.28 7.07 17.69
C PRO A 13 30.20 8.10 17.35
N ALA A 14 30.21 9.25 18.00
CA ALA A 14 29.18 10.28 17.80
C ALA A 14 29.08 10.73 16.32
N GLN A 15 30.22 10.87 15.65
CA GLN A 15 30.31 11.26 14.24
C GLN A 15 29.52 10.31 13.31
N ILE A 16 29.71 9.00 13.47
CA ILE A 16 28.98 7.98 12.66
C ILE A 16 27.47 8.07 12.87
N LYS A 17 27.00 8.45 14.06
CA LYS A 17 25.57 8.64 14.31
C LYS A 17 25.00 9.84 13.54
N TYR A 18 25.74 10.93 13.47
CA TYR A 18 25.32 12.11 12.70
C TYR A 18 25.29 11.81 11.20
N GLU A 19 26.34 11.17 10.67
CA GLU A 19 26.39 10.75 9.26
C GLU A 19 25.20 9.83 8.89
N LEU A 20 24.88 8.87 9.76
CA LEU A 20 23.71 7.99 9.53
C LEU A 20 22.37 8.74 9.58
N VAL A 21 22.23 9.74 10.44
CA VAL A 21 21.02 10.57 10.51
C VAL A 21 20.92 11.46 9.27
N ASP A 22 22.01 12.03 8.80
CA ASP A 22 22.04 12.86 7.59
C ASP A 22 21.71 12.03 6.34
N ASP A 23 22.27 10.82 6.23
CA ASP A 23 21.92 9.87 5.15
C ASP A 23 20.43 9.49 5.18
N LEU A 24 19.89 9.21 6.36
CA LEU A 24 18.47 8.88 6.52
C LEU A 24 17.59 10.09 6.19
N LYS A 25 17.99 11.26 6.61
CA LYS A 25 17.28 12.52 6.32
C LYS A 25 17.23 12.80 4.81
N ALA A 26 18.37 12.67 4.12
CA ALA A 26 18.42 12.84 2.65
C ALA A 26 17.46 11.90 1.92
N LYS A 27 17.32 10.66 2.41
CA LYS A 27 16.38 9.69 1.85
C LYS A 27 14.93 10.01 2.21
N LEU A 28 14.66 10.44 3.44
CA LEU A 28 13.31 10.73 3.93
C LEU A 28 12.70 11.99 3.30
N VAL A 29 13.50 12.97 2.88
CA VAL A 29 13.00 14.18 2.20
C VAL A 29 12.25 13.87 0.91
N ASN A 30 12.70 12.86 0.15
CA ASN A 30 12.11 12.45 -1.10
C ASN A 30 11.08 11.32 -0.97
N THR A 31 10.72 10.95 0.26
CA THR A 31 9.88 9.78 0.55
C THR A 31 8.41 10.15 0.59
N LYS A 32 7.56 9.39 -0.11
CA LYS A 32 6.10 9.52 -0.05
C LYS A 32 5.48 8.69 1.06
N ALA A 33 6.06 7.53 1.35
CA ALA A 33 5.57 6.66 2.42
C ALA A 33 6.71 5.90 3.10
N VAL A 34 6.52 5.61 4.38
CA VAL A 34 7.41 4.76 5.18
C VAL A 34 6.57 3.69 5.86
N PHE A 35 6.88 2.43 5.61
CA PHE A 35 6.23 1.31 6.29
C PHE A 35 7.18 0.68 7.31
N VAL A 36 6.62 0.29 8.45
CA VAL A 36 7.36 -0.30 9.57
C VAL A 36 6.94 -1.75 9.73
N GLY A 37 7.92 -2.63 9.66
CA GLY A 37 7.73 -4.05 9.93
C GLY A 37 8.69 -4.53 11.02
N GLU A 38 8.28 -5.52 11.78
CA GLU A 38 9.14 -6.24 12.71
C GLU A 38 9.70 -7.48 12.04
N TYR A 39 11.02 -7.69 12.17
CA TYR A 39 11.67 -8.91 11.67
C TYR A 39 12.19 -9.72 12.85
N ARG A 40 11.59 -10.88 13.10
CA ARG A 40 12.07 -11.85 14.08
C ARG A 40 12.29 -13.19 13.39
N GLY A 41 13.56 -13.57 13.22
CA GLY A 41 13.87 -14.90 12.70
C GLY A 41 13.80 -15.02 11.17
N ILE A 42 13.92 -13.93 10.43
CA ILE A 42 14.05 -13.95 8.97
C ILE A 42 15.45 -14.46 8.59
N THR A 43 15.52 -15.42 7.68
CA THR A 43 16.80 -15.91 7.14
C THR A 43 17.41 -14.87 6.19
N VAL A 44 18.74 -14.94 5.99
CA VAL A 44 19.46 -14.03 5.09
C VAL A 44 18.90 -14.13 3.66
N ALA A 45 18.62 -15.34 3.18
CA ALA A 45 18.04 -15.56 1.85
C ALA A 45 16.68 -14.88 1.69
N GLN A 46 15.80 -15.01 2.69
CA GLN A 46 14.48 -14.36 2.71
C GLN A 46 14.60 -12.82 2.74
N SER A 47 15.50 -12.29 3.56
CA SER A 47 15.75 -10.84 3.63
C SER A 47 16.28 -10.29 2.29
N THR A 48 17.14 -11.04 1.61
CA THR A 48 17.67 -10.65 0.30
C THR A 48 16.57 -10.66 -0.77
N SER A 49 15.71 -11.69 -0.76
CA SER A 49 14.56 -11.78 -1.66
C SER A 49 13.58 -10.63 -1.44
N LEU A 50 13.25 -10.32 -0.18
CA LEU A 50 12.37 -9.19 0.16
C LEU A 50 12.94 -7.85 -0.30
N ARG A 51 14.24 -7.62 -0.05
CA ARG A 51 14.92 -6.39 -0.52
C ARG A 51 14.89 -6.26 -2.04
N LYS A 52 15.05 -7.36 -2.78
CA LYS A 52 14.97 -7.37 -4.23
C LYS A 52 13.56 -6.98 -4.70
N LYS A 53 12.52 -7.64 -4.20
CA LYS A 53 11.12 -7.35 -4.53
C LYS A 53 10.73 -5.91 -4.21
N VAL A 54 11.11 -5.39 -3.04
CA VAL A 54 10.82 -4.00 -2.65
C VAL A 54 11.55 -2.99 -3.53
N ARG A 55 12.78 -3.28 -3.93
CA ARG A 55 13.55 -2.44 -4.85
C ARG A 55 12.91 -2.41 -6.25
N GLU A 56 12.44 -3.54 -6.75
CA GLU A 56 11.70 -3.64 -8.01
C GLU A 56 10.39 -2.85 -7.96
N ALA A 57 9.76 -2.73 -6.79
CA ALA A 57 8.56 -1.92 -6.55
C ALA A 57 8.85 -0.42 -6.31
N GLY A 58 10.09 0.04 -6.48
CA GLY A 58 10.47 1.45 -6.30
C GLY A 58 10.67 1.88 -4.84
N GLY A 59 10.93 0.93 -3.94
CA GLY A 59 11.23 1.17 -2.53
C GLY A 59 12.63 0.72 -2.10
N GLU A 60 13.02 1.11 -0.89
CA GLU A 60 14.25 0.67 -0.24
C GLU A 60 13.96 0.14 1.16
N LEU A 61 14.51 -1.04 1.48
CA LEU A 61 14.45 -1.59 2.84
C LEU A 61 15.72 -1.23 3.61
N LYS A 62 15.56 -0.49 4.71
CA LYS A 62 16.65 -0.12 5.60
C LYS A 62 16.38 -0.60 7.02
N VAL A 63 17.39 -1.19 7.63
CA VAL A 63 17.39 -1.51 9.06
C VAL A 63 18.22 -0.43 9.76
N SER A 64 17.62 0.25 10.70
CA SER A 64 18.23 1.33 11.44
C SER A 64 17.82 1.26 12.90
N LYS A 65 18.60 1.89 13.77
CA LYS A 65 18.23 2.02 15.18
C LYS A 65 17.01 2.94 15.31
N ASN A 66 15.98 2.50 16.03
CA ASN A 66 14.69 3.21 16.14
C ASN A 66 14.86 4.67 16.57
N THR A 67 15.76 4.93 17.51
CA THR A 67 16.05 6.29 18.02
C THR A 67 16.64 7.21 16.93
N LEU A 68 17.56 6.69 16.10
CA LEU A 68 18.17 7.46 15.02
C LEU A 68 17.16 7.74 13.91
N PHE A 69 16.33 6.74 13.61
CA PHE A 69 15.25 6.90 12.62
C PHE A 69 14.20 7.94 13.08
N ALA A 70 13.82 7.92 14.36
CA ALA A 70 12.90 8.92 14.92
C ALA A 70 13.46 10.36 14.87
N ILE A 71 14.77 10.53 15.09
CA ILE A 71 15.45 11.82 14.96
C ILE A 71 15.42 12.27 13.49
N ALA A 72 15.81 11.41 12.57
CA ALA A 72 15.82 11.69 11.13
C ALA A 72 14.43 12.08 10.60
N MET A 73 13.37 11.40 11.06
CA MET A 73 11.98 11.75 10.70
C MET A 73 11.58 13.15 11.21
N LYS A 74 11.91 13.48 12.45
CA LYS A 74 11.63 14.82 13.02
C LYS A 74 12.35 15.92 12.24
N GLU A 75 13.61 15.69 11.88
CA GLU A 75 14.41 16.64 11.09
C GLU A 75 13.94 16.73 9.62
N ALA A 76 13.39 15.68 9.06
CA ALA A 76 12.76 15.66 7.73
C ALA A 76 11.37 16.32 7.71
N GLY A 77 10.82 16.74 8.87
CA GLY A 77 9.50 17.37 8.97
C GLY A 77 8.33 16.39 8.78
N LEU A 78 8.58 15.10 8.97
CA LEU A 78 7.56 14.07 8.95
C LEU A 78 6.96 13.88 10.35
N ASN A 79 5.68 13.52 10.41
CA ASN A 79 5.05 13.23 11.70
C ASN A 79 5.73 12.04 12.39
N ALA A 80 5.94 12.16 13.69
CA ALA A 80 6.52 11.08 14.47
C ALA A 80 5.61 9.85 14.44
N LEU A 81 6.20 8.68 14.23
CA LEU A 81 5.49 7.41 14.37
C LEU A 81 5.11 7.17 15.85
N PRO A 82 4.00 6.51 16.14
CA PRO A 82 3.63 6.11 17.50
C PRO A 82 4.75 5.31 18.16
N GLU A 83 4.95 5.51 19.45
CA GLU A 83 6.01 4.81 20.20
C GLU A 83 5.85 3.28 20.14
N ASP A 84 4.60 2.80 20.08
CA ASP A 84 4.31 1.36 19.98
C ASP A 84 4.83 0.74 18.68
N MET A 85 4.81 1.47 17.56
CA MET A 85 5.39 1.01 16.29
C MET A 85 6.92 1.01 16.30
N MET A 86 7.53 1.82 17.15
CA MET A 86 8.99 1.96 17.24
C MET A 86 9.62 0.97 18.24
N LYS A 87 8.84 0.17 18.97
CA LYS A 87 9.35 -0.87 19.88
C LYS A 87 9.81 -2.10 19.09
N GLY A 88 10.90 -2.72 19.53
CA GLY A 88 11.42 -3.98 18.98
C GLY A 88 12.34 -3.83 17.75
N PRO A 89 12.72 -4.94 17.13
CA PRO A 89 13.59 -4.97 15.95
C PRO A 89 12.78 -4.55 14.70
N ASN A 90 12.94 -3.32 14.26
CA ASN A 90 12.18 -2.77 13.15
C ASN A 90 13.00 -2.70 11.86
N ILE A 91 12.32 -2.97 10.76
CA ILE A 91 12.79 -2.70 9.41
C ILE A 91 11.89 -1.62 8.80
N PHE A 92 12.51 -0.67 8.13
CA PHE A 92 11.82 0.46 7.51
C PHE A 92 11.84 0.29 6.00
N ALA A 93 10.64 0.22 5.39
CA ALA A 93 10.48 0.25 3.95
C ALA A 93 10.18 1.68 3.53
N ILE A 94 11.12 2.29 2.85
CA ILE A 94 11.07 3.67 2.36
C ILE A 94 10.55 3.62 0.92
N CYS A 95 9.48 4.34 0.60
CA CYS A 95 8.85 4.35 -0.71
C CYS A 95 9.02 5.71 -1.37
N TYR A 96 9.61 5.73 -2.56
CA TYR A 96 9.87 6.97 -3.31
C TYR A 96 8.76 7.27 -4.32
N ASP A 97 8.32 6.26 -5.07
CA ASP A 97 7.40 6.45 -6.19
C ASP A 97 5.97 6.04 -5.85
N ASP A 98 5.72 4.75 -5.72
CA ASP A 98 4.37 4.20 -5.58
C ASP A 98 4.23 3.42 -4.25
N PRO A 99 3.58 4.03 -3.24
CA PRO A 99 3.38 3.37 -1.94
C PRO A 99 2.50 2.12 -2.05
N VAL A 100 1.58 2.06 -3.03
CA VAL A 100 0.69 0.91 -3.23
C VAL A 100 1.47 -0.32 -3.69
N ALA A 101 2.41 -0.15 -4.63
CA ALA A 101 3.24 -1.25 -5.13
C ALA A 101 4.05 -1.89 -4.00
N VAL A 102 4.68 -1.06 -3.15
CA VAL A 102 5.46 -1.56 -2.01
C VAL A 102 4.57 -2.21 -0.96
N ALA A 103 3.40 -1.63 -0.66
CA ALA A 103 2.44 -2.21 0.28
C ALA A 103 1.95 -3.60 -0.18
N LYS A 104 1.72 -3.81 -1.49
CA LYS A 104 1.38 -5.12 -2.07
C LYS A 104 2.46 -6.16 -1.83
N VAL A 105 3.71 -5.81 -2.13
CA VAL A 105 4.85 -6.70 -1.92
C VAL A 105 4.97 -7.09 -0.44
N LEU A 106 4.80 -6.12 0.48
CA LEU A 106 4.84 -6.38 1.90
C LEU A 106 3.68 -7.27 2.38
N LYS A 107 2.46 -7.04 1.86
CA LYS A 107 1.29 -7.87 2.16
C LYS A 107 1.45 -9.29 1.65
N GLU A 108 1.90 -9.47 0.40
CA GLU A 108 2.17 -10.77 -0.19
C GLU A 108 3.19 -11.53 0.66
N TYR A 109 4.25 -10.85 1.09
CA TYR A 109 5.28 -11.43 1.94
C TYR A 109 4.76 -11.87 3.33
N VAL A 110 3.84 -11.11 3.93
CA VAL A 110 3.18 -11.47 5.21
C VAL A 110 2.21 -12.62 5.03
N SER A 111 1.53 -12.69 3.87
CA SER A 111 0.53 -13.73 3.58
C SER A 111 1.16 -15.09 3.30
N ASP A 112 2.44 -15.13 2.92
CA ASP A 112 3.19 -16.36 2.71
C ASP A 112 3.36 -17.14 4.03
N LYS A 113 2.65 -18.27 4.15
CA LYS A 113 2.63 -19.13 5.34
C LYS A 113 4.02 -19.63 5.78
N THR A 114 4.99 -19.64 4.88
CA THR A 114 6.39 -20.01 5.14
C THR A 114 7.19 -18.91 5.84
N GLN A 115 6.65 -17.68 5.93
CA GLN A 115 7.39 -16.51 6.38
C GLN A 115 6.75 -15.81 7.59
N LYS A 116 6.30 -16.59 8.57
CA LYS A 116 5.71 -16.08 9.83
C LYS A 116 6.60 -15.15 10.66
N ALA A 117 7.84 -14.95 10.21
CA ALA A 117 8.86 -14.16 10.91
C ALA A 117 8.78 -12.65 10.66
N PHE A 118 7.90 -12.19 9.76
CA PHE A 118 7.73 -10.78 9.44
C PHE A 118 6.34 -10.30 9.81
N VAL A 119 6.26 -9.28 10.67
CA VAL A 119 5.00 -8.69 11.12
C VAL A 119 4.98 -7.22 10.74
N LEU A 120 3.99 -6.82 9.95
CA LEU A 120 3.74 -5.41 9.67
C LEU A 120 3.10 -4.75 10.90
N LYS A 121 3.58 -3.57 11.27
CA LYS A 121 3.02 -2.79 12.38
C LYS A 121 2.16 -1.63 11.88
N GLY A 122 2.55 -1.02 10.81
CA GLY A 122 1.89 0.13 10.23
C GLY A 122 2.85 0.97 9.41
N GLY A 123 2.56 2.26 9.27
CA GLY A 123 3.42 3.15 8.52
C GLY A 123 2.99 4.60 8.55
N LEU A 124 3.65 5.39 7.72
CA LEU A 124 3.36 6.78 7.47
C LEU A 124 3.16 6.94 5.95
N LEU A 125 2.06 7.54 5.54
CA LEU A 125 1.81 7.91 4.14
C LEU A 125 1.75 9.45 4.07
N GLU A 126 2.67 10.05 3.36
CA GLU A 126 2.87 11.51 3.32
C GLU A 126 3.07 12.09 4.74
N LYS A 127 1.99 12.47 5.42
CA LYS A 127 2.00 12.98 6.81
C LYS A 127 0.96 12.27 7.70
N GLN A 128 0.23 11.29 7.16
CA GLN A 128 -0.79 10.56 7.90
C GLN A 128 -0.25 9.23 8.41
N GLN A 129 -0.52 8.94 9.67
CA GLN A 129 -0.20 7.66 10.27
C GLN A 129 -1.18 6.60 9.78
N LEU A 130 -0.67 5.47 9.36
CA LEU A 130 -1.45 4.32 8.92
C LEU A 130 -1.37 3.19 9.93
N ASN A 131 -2.52 2.73 10.38
CA ASN A 131 -2.64 1.50 11.15
C ASN A 131 -2.52 0.27 10.23
N LEU A 132 -2.30 -0.90 10.84
CA LEU A 132 -2.19 -2.17 10.10
C LEU A 132 -3.39 -2.42 9.17
N ALA A 133 -4.62 -2.16 9.63
CA ALA A 133 -5.83 -2.34 8.82
C ALA A 133 -5.85 -1.43 7.58
N GLN A 134 -5.46 -0.17 7.75
CA GLN A 134 -5.37 0.80 6.66
C GLN A 134 -4.26 0.43 5.66
N LEU A 135 -3.13 -0.09 6.17
CA LEU A 135 -2.03 -0.56 5.33
C LEU A 135 -2.44 -1.77 4.49
N MET A 136 -3.20 -2.70 5.07
CA MET A 136 -3.76 -3.84 4.33
C MET A 136 -4.76 -3.38 3.26
N ALA A 137 -5.63 -2.43 3.57
CA ALA A 137 -6.54 -1.83 2.60
C ALA A 137 -5.80 -1.09 1.48
N LEU A 138 -4.71 -0.38 1.80
CA LEU A 138 -3.83 0.24 0.80
C LEU A 138 -3.23 -0.79 -0.16
N ALA A 139 -2.82 -1.95 0.36
CA ALA A 139 -2.28 -3.03 -0.46
C ALA A 139 -3.33 -3.70 -1.38
N ASP A 140 -4.63 -3.60 -1.06
CA ASP A 140 -5.71 -4.12 -1.91
C ASP A 140 -6.09 -3.19 -3.06
N LEU A 141 -5.60 -1.95 -3.06
CA LEU A 141 -5.88 -0.99 -4.13
C LEU A 141 -5.25 -1.46 -5.46
N PRO A 142 -5.93 -1.28 -6.59
CA PRO A 142 -5.35 -1.54 -7.90
C PRO A 142 -4.21 -0.55 -8.20
N SER A 143 -3.52 -0.76 -9.33
CA SER A 143 -2.45 0.15 -9.75
C SER A 143 -2.99 1.57 -10.00
N LYS A 144 -2.12 2.57 -9.93
CA LYS A 144 -2.46 3.98 -10.12
C LYS A 144 -3.19 4.25 -11.45
N GLU A 145 -2.81 3.55 -12.51
CA GLU A 145 -3.46 3.68 -13.82
C GLU A 145 -4.90 3.14 -13.82
N VAL A 146 -5.10 1.97 -13.20
CA VAL A 146 -6.42 1.37 -13.06
C VAL A 146 -7.34 2.24 -12.19
N MET A 147 -6.83 2.81 -11.10
CA MET A 147 -7.59 3.75 -10.27
C MET A 147 -8.00 5.01 -11.04
N ARG A 148 -7.11 5.57 -11.84
CA ARG A 148 -7.45 6.70 -12.73
C ARG A 148 -8.56 6.33 -13.71
N GLY A 149 -8.47 5.15 -14.33
CA GLY A 149 -9.51 4.62 -15.21
C GLY A 149 -10.85 4.45 -14.50
N GLN A 150 -10.84 3.96 -13.25
CA GLN A 150 -12.05 3.83 -12.43
C GLN A 150 -12.70 5.19 -12.12
N VAL A 151 -11.91 6.20 -11.79
CA VAL A 151 -12.42 7.56 -11.56
C VAL A 151 -13.12 8.10 -12.82
N VAL A 152 -12.48 8.00 -13.98
CA VAL A 152 -13.07 8.44 -15.25
C VAL A 152 -14.36 7.66 -15.55
N ARG A 153 -14.36 6.34 -15.34
CA ARG A 153 -15.54 5.50 -15.52
C ARG A 153 -16.68 5.90 -14.58
N THR A 154 -16.36 6.20 -13.31
CA THR A 154 -17.37 6.61 -12.32
C THR A 154 -18.01 7.95 -12.70
N ILE A 155 -17.22 8.89 -13.23
CA ILE A 155 -17.74 10.17 -13.73
C ILE A 155 -18.61 9.98 -14.98
N ALA A 156 -18.27 9.03 -15.86
CA ALA A 156 -19.02 8.72 -17.07
C ALA A 156 -20.25 7.82 -16.80
N ALA A 157 -20.30 7.12 -15.69
CA ALA A 157 -21.38 6.16 -15.36
C ALA A 157 -22.81 6.77 -15.40
N PRO A 158 -23.07 7.99 -14.87
CA PRO A 158 -24.40 8.60 -14.96
C PRO A 158 -24.86 8.83 -16.40
N LEU A 159 -23.95 9.24 -17.29
CA LEU A 159 -24.27 9.45 -18.71
C LEU A 159 -24.61 8.12 -19.40
N SER A 160 -23.81 7.11 -19.16
CA SER A 160 -24.08 5.74 -19.67
C SER A 160 -25.39 5.18 -19.11
N GLY A 161 -25.69 5.45 -17.84
CA GLY A 161 -26.93 5.08 -17.21
C GLY A 161 -28.17 5.71 -17.90
N LEU A 162 -28.11 7.00 -18.17
CA LEU A 162 -29.16 7.70 -18.87
C LEU A 162 -29.44 7.12 -20.27
N VAL A 163 -28.38 6.90 -21.05
CA VAL A 163 -28.47 6.28 -22.37
C VAL A 163 -29.07 4.88 -22.29
N ASN A 164 -28.66 4.09 -21.31
CA ASN A 164 -29.19 2.73 -21.10
C ASN A 164 -30.68 2.73 -20.73
N VAL A 165 -31.13 3.68 -19.92
CA VAL A 165 -32.57 3.83 -19.60
C VAL A 165 -33.38 4.19 -20.84
N LEU A 166 -32.91 5.13 -21.65
CA LEU A 166 -33.59 5.51 -22.91
C LEU A 166 -33.61 4.36 -23.93
N ALA A 167 -32.48 3.64 -24.07
CA ALA A 167 -32.40 2.49 -24.96
C ALA A 167 -33.15 1.27 -24.40
N GLY A 168 -33.31 1.17 -23.08
CA GLY A 168 -33.97 0.04 -22.42
C GLY A 168 -35.44 -0.10 -22.79
N THR A 169 -36.16 0.98 -22.96
CA THR A 169 -37.59 0.99 -23.39
C THR A 169 -37.75 0.33 -24.76
N MET A 170 -36.89 0.67 -25.70
CA MET A 170 -36.89 0.07 -27.04
C MET A 170 -36.50 -1.43 -27.01
N ARG A 171 -35.50 -1.80 -26.24
CA ARG A 171 -35.09 -3.21 -26.07
C ARG A 171 -36.18 -4.04 -25.41
N ASN A 172 -36.80 -3.56 -24.36
CA ASN A 172 -37.86 -4.26 -23.67
C ASN A 172 -39.06 -4.50 -24.60
N PHE A 173 -39.39 -3.54 -25.45
CA PHE A 173 -40.46 -3.71 -26.46
C PHE A 173 -40.11 -4.81 -27.47
N VAL A 174 -38.89 -4.81 -28.02
CA VAL A 174 -38.43 -5.88 -28.93
C VAL A 174 -38.44 -7.24 -28.24
N THR A 175 -37.97 -7.32 -27.01
CA THR A 175 -37.97 -8.58 -26.23
C THR A 175 -39.38 -9.09 -25.98
N CYS A 176 -40.36 -8.22 -25.71
CA CYS A 176 -41.78 -8.61 -25.60
C CYS A 176 -42.31 -9.17 -26.90
N LEU A 177 -41.98 -8.59 -28.05
CA LEU A 177 -42.38 -9.11 -29.36
C LEU A 177 -41.79 -10.49 -29.66
N ASP A 178 -40.49 -10.66 -29.35
CA ASP A 178 -39.81 -11.95 -29.50
C ASP A 178 -40.43 -13.04 -28.61
N GLN A 179 -40.78 -12.68 -27.35
CA GLN A 179 -41.47 -13.63 -26.46
C GLN A 179 -42.85 -14.00 -26.95
N ILE A 180 -43.61 -13.05 -27.52
CA ILE A 180 -44.94 -13.34 -28.12
C ILE A 180 -44.77 -14.24 -29.33
N ARG A 181 -43.75 -14.00 -30.17
CA ARG A 181 -43.42 -14.83 -31.30
C ARG A 181 -43.08 -16.27 -30.88
N ALA A 182 -42.20 -16.42 -29.86
CA ALA A 182 -41.82 -17.71 -29.31
C ALA A 182 -43.06 -18.49 -28.79
N LYS A 183 -43.93 -17.82 -27.99
CA LYS A 183 -45.16 -18.44 -27.48
C LYS A 183 -46.13 -18.86 -28.59
N LYS A 184 -46.25 -18.08 -29.66
CA LYS A 184 -47.08 -18.45 -30.79
C LYS A 184 -46.50 -19.68 -31.51
N ALA A 185 -45.16 -19.73 -31.71
CA ALA A 185 -44.54 -20.89 -32.34
C ALA A 185 -44.68 -22.18 -31.50
N GLU A 186 -44.62 -22.06 -30.17
CA GLU A 186 -44.86 -23.17 -29.24
C GLU A 186 -46.34 -23.64 -29.29
N SER A 187 -47.28 -22.72 -29.38
CA SER A 187 -48.70 -23.04 -29.44
C SER A 187 -49.10 -23.67 -30.82
N GLU A 188 -48.47 -23.23 -31.90
CA GLU A 188 -48.68 -23.80 -33.22
C GLU A 188 -47.99 -25.17 -33.42
N GLY A 189 -46.81 -25.36 -32.77
CA GLY A 189 -46.10 -26.67 -32.79
C GLY A 189 -46.72 -27.73 -31.86
N SER A 190 -47.58 -27.34 -30.92
CA SER A 190 -48.34 -28.29 -30.06
C SER A 190 -49.71 -28.66 -30.61
N ALA A 191 -50.11 -28.10 -31.75
CA ALA A 191 -51.41 -28.35 -32.40
C ALA A 191 -51.29 -29.24 -33.65
N ALA A 192 -50.10 -29.77 -33.97
CA ALA A 192 -49.82 -30.74 -35.00
C ALA A 192 -49.33 -32.04 -34.33
#